data_b57f201240d54e15a7c531222947a98a
#
_entry.id   b57f201240d54e15a7c531222947a98a
#
_cell.length_a   1.000
_cell.length_b   1.000
_cell.length_c   1.000
_cell.angle_alpha   90.00
_cell.angle_beta   90.00
_cell.angle_gamma   90.00
#
_symmetry.space_group_name_H-M   'P 1'
#
loop_
_entity.id
_entity.type
_entity.pdbx_description
1 polymer ?
#
loop_
_entity_poly.entity_id
_entity_poly.type
_entity_poly.pdbx_seq_one_letter_code
_entity_poly.pdbx_strand_id
1 'polypeptide(L)'
;ITIIGHQYIYYFDHYTLNRYSKECSDALRPLLTHLENNSLTIPNNELPRFSKYIIDSVVPYVEFTGDDIDEYLPMDISLLIYVDLNNNNELSVTLDYRDDQGNTILENPKDLVLPLKLDGVIQTLQKYLEYDEITQMYYLYNEEDIYDFITRVLPSLNNDCEIYISEEIKQMNKPKNMKLNIGVRLQNDLLKIDINSINVD
;
A
#
# COMPACT_ATOMS: atom_id res chain seq x y z
N ILE A 1 5.11 18.01 -33.13
CA ILE A 1 5.47 19.13 -32.20
C ILE A 1 4.67 18.92 -30.91
N THR A 2 5.38 18.86 -29.80
CA THR A 2 4.77 18.75 -28.45
C THR A 2 4.79 20.11 -27.75
N ILE A 3 3.68 20.50 -27.15
CA ILE A 3 3.53 21.76 -26.40
C ILE A 3 3.18 21.40 -24.97
N ILE A 4 3.99 21.84 -24.02
CA ILE A 4 3.77 21.66 -22.60
C ILE A 4 2.97 22.87 -22.09
N GLY A 5 1.66 22.69 -21.93
CA GLY A 5 0.78 23.70 -21.32
C GLY A 5 0.76 23.60 -19.80
N HIS A 6 0.07 24.53 -19.12
CA HIS A 6 0.01 24.58 -17.66
C HIS A 6 -0.61 23.32 -17.03
N GLN A 7 -1.73 22.84 -17.57
CA GLN A 7 -2.44 21.67 -17.04
C GLN A 7 -2.29 20.42 -17.91
N TYR A 8 -2.17 20.60 -19.21
CA TYR A 8 -2.16 19.52 -20.18
C TYR A 8 -0.96 19.62 -21.12
N ILE A 9 -0.56 18.49 -21.68
CA ILE A 9 0.37 18.38 -22.79
C ILE A 9 -0.43 18.22 -24.07
N TYR A 10 0.00 18.90 -25.10
CA TYR A 10 -0.63 18.86 -26.42
C TYR A 10 0.37 18.38 -27.46
N TYR A 11 -0.12 17.72 -28.48
CA TYR A 11 0.71 17.33 -29.63
C TYR A 11 -0.01 17.57 -30.96
N PHE A 12 0.78 17.93 -31.95
CA PHE A 12 0.29 18.04 -33.31
C PHE A 12 0.49 16.73 -34.04
N ASP A 13 -0.60 16.19 -34.57
CA ASP A 13 -0.60 15.09 -35.52
C ASP A 13 -1.13 15.64 -36.87
N HIS A 14 -0.20 15.76 -37.83
CA HIS A 14 -0.43 16.32 -39.17
C HIS A 14 -1.10 17.71 -39.10
N TYR A 15 -2.41 17.75 -39.05
CA TYR A 15 -3.20 19.01 -39.08
C TYR A 15 -4.06 19.18 -37.82
N THR A 16 -4.02 18.25 -36.90
CA THR A 16 -4.84 18.27 -35.68
C THR A 16 -4.02 18.53 -34.43
N LEU A 17 -4.50 19.45 -33.61
CA LEU A 17 -3.99 19.63 -32.25
C LEU A 17 -4.75 18.68 -31.33
N ASN A 18 -4.04 17.74 -30.75
CA ASN A 18 -4.57 16.76 -29.82
C ASN A 18 -4.07 17.07 -28.39
N ARG A 19 -4.78 16.56 -27.40
CA ARG A 19 -4.46 16.73 -26.00
C ARG A 19 -4.35 15.36 -25.31
N TYR A 20 -3.29 15.14 -24.55
CA TYR A 20 -3.21 13.98 -23.66
C TYR A 20 -4.20 14.09 -22.51
N SER A 21 -4.56 12.95 -21.89
CA SER A 21 -5.32 12.95 -20.63
C SER A 21 -4.58 13.72 -19.53
N LYS A 22 -5.26 14.05 -18.44
CA LYS A 22 -4.63 14.76 -17.35
C LYS A 22 -3.57 13.89 -16.69
N GLU A 23 -3.89 12.63 -16.44
CA GLU A 23 -3.01 11.61 -15.84
C GLU A 23 -1.74 11.44 -16.68
N CYS A 24 -1.90 11.24 -17.97
CA CYS A 24 -0.77 11.14 -18.91
C CYS A 24 0.08 12.43 -18.91
N SER A 25 -0.56 13.60 -18.90
CA SER A 25 0.12 14.89 -18.90
C SER A 25 0.91 15.12 -17.61
N ASP A 26 0.37 14.72 -16.47
CA ASP A 26 1.04 14.83 -15.17
C ASP A 26 2.23 13.85 -15.09
N ALA A 27 2.09 12.62 -15.57
CA ALA A 27 3.15 11.61 -15.62
C ALA A 27 4.31 12.02 -16.55
N LEU A 28 4.01 12.50 -17.77
CA LEU A 28 5.04 12.84 -18.77
C LEU A 28 5.72 14.18 -18.52
N ARG A 29 5.10 15.10 -17.78
CA ARG A 29 5.62 16.46 -17.58
C ARG A 29 7.03 16.50 -16.98
N PRO A 30 7.35 15.76 -15.90
CA PRO A 30 8.71 15.77 -15.35
C PRO A 30 9.76 15.34 -16.37
N LEU A 31 9.43 14.33 -17.18
CA LEU A 31 10.34 13.83 -18.23
C LEU A 31 10.55 14.88 -19.32
N LEU A 32 9.47 15.42 -19.90
CA LEU A 32 9.52 16.31 -21.05
C LEU A 32 10.10 17.70 -20.73
N THR A 33 9.96 18.18 -19.48
CA THR A 33 10.53 19.47 -19.07
C THR A 33 12.03 19.44 -18.90
N HIS A 34 12.63 18.26 -18.74
CA HIS A 34 14.08 18.10 -18.54
C HIS A 34 14.82 17.58 -19.80
N LEU A 35 14.10 17.40 -20.93
CA LEU A 35 14.72 17.01 -22.16
C LEU A 35 15.57 18.16 -22.75
N GLU A 36 16.87 17.93 -22.90
CA GLU A 36 17.77 18.80 -23.62
C GLU A 36 18.06 18.20 -25.00
N ASN A 37 17.76 18.93 -26.07
CA ASN A 37 17.95 18.46 -27.44
C ASN A 37 17.30 17.09 -27.74
N ASN A 38 16.11 16.85 -27.16
CA ASN A 38 15.36 15.58 -27.22
C ASN A 38 16.10 14.39 -26.58
N SER A 39 17.01 14.65 -25.65
CA SER A 39 17.68 13.60 -24.89
C SER A 39 17.72 13.94 -23.40
N LEU A 40 17.75 12.91 -22.57
CA LEU A 40 17.95 13.00 -21.14
C LEU A 40 19.04 12.02 -20.76
N THR A 41 20.06 12.48 -20.05
CA THR A 41 21.14 11.63 -19.57
C THR A 41 20.99 11.43 -18.07
N ILE A 42 20.85 10.19 -17.63
CA ILE A 42 20.70 9.81 -16.23
C ILE A 42 22.01 9.17 -15.75
N PRO A 43 22.67 9.70 -14.71
CA PRO A 43 23.84 9.07 -14.11
C PRO A 43 23.47 7.70 -13.50
N ASN A 44 24.38 6.73 -13.55
CA ASN A 44 24.13 5.36 -13.06
C ASN A 44 23.68 5.32 -11.58
N ASN A 45 24.21 6.19 -10.75
CA ASN A 45 23.82 6.28 -9.33
C ASN A 45 22.41 6.83 -9.10
N GLU A 46 21.80 7.49 -10.09
CA GLU A 46 20.44 8.01 -10.05
C GLU A 46 19.43 7.09 -10.75
N LEU A 47 19.89 6.07 -11.46
CA LEU A 47 19.03 5.15 -12.20
C LEU A 47 17.97 4.48 -11.32
N PRO A 48 18.27 3.93 -10.13
CA PRO A 48 17.26 3.29 -9.30
C PRO A 48 16.16 4.28 -8.88
N ARG A 49 16.56 5.53 -8.58
CA ARG A 49 15.60 6.58 -8.22
C ARG A 49 14.78 7.02 -9.42
N PHE A 50 15.41 7.16 -10.58
CA PHE A 50 14.73 7.52 -11.82
C PHE A 50 13.74 6.43 -12.24
N SER A 51 14.14 5.16 -12.19
CA SER A 51 13.28 4.02 -12.45
C SER A 51 12.05 4.06 -11.53
N LYS A 52 12.26 4.16 -10.22
CA LYS A 52 11.19 4.14 -9.22
C LYS A 52 10.19 5.29 -9.36
N TYR A 53 10.64 6.53 -9.59
CA TYR A 53 9.77 7.70 -9.51
C TYR A 53 9.32 8.24 -10.87
N ILE A 54 10.06 7.96 -11.94
CA ILE A 54 9.74 8.49 -13.26
C ILE A 54 9.29 7.37 -14.18
N ILE A 55 10.08 6.30 -14.36
CA ILE A 55 9.72 5.22 -15.26
C ILE A 55 8.40 4.60 -14.83
N ASP A 56 8.24 4.22 -13.57
CA ASP A 56 7.01 3.62 -13.03
C ASP A 56 5.75 4.46 -13.35
N SER A 57 5.87 5.78 -13.25
CA SER A 57 4.74 6.69 -13.54
C SER A 57 4.40 6.82 -15.02
N VAL A 58 5.37 6.60 -15.92
CA VAL A 58 5.19 6.82 -17.36
C VAL A 58 5.01 5.54 -18.17
N VAL A 59 5.38 4.37 -17.64
CA VAL A 59 5.21 3.05 -18.30
C VAL A 59 3.82 2.86 -18.93
N PRO A 60 2.69 3.26 -18.27
CA PRO A 60 1.38 3.09 -18.89
C PRO A 60 1.15 3.91 -20.16
N TYR A 61 2.02 4.88 -20.47
CA TYR A 61 1.81 5.87 -21.54
C TYR A 61 2.89 5.88 -22.60
N VAL A 62 4.01 5.20 -22.36
CA VAL A 62 5.18 5.20 -23.28
C VAL A 62 5.71 3.79 -23.46
N GLU A 63 6.22 3.53 -24.66
CA GLU A 63 6.96 2.32 -24.97
C GLU A 63 8.45 2.61 -24.82
N PHE A 64 9.13 1.81 -24.02
CA PHE A 64 10.58 1.86 -23.86
C PHE A 64 11.22 0.89 -24.85
N THR A 65 12.26 1.35 -25.55
CA THR A 65 13.01 0.51 -26.47
C THR A 65 14.49 0.74 -26.27
N GLY A 66 15.28 -0.31 -26.20
CA GLY A 66 16.74 -0.23 -26.04
C GLY A 66 17.32 -1.56 -25.58
N ASP A 67 18.64 -1.69 -25.70
CA ASP A 67 19.37 -2.82 -25.14
C ASP A 67 19.40 -2.69 -23.61
N ASP A 68 19.15 -3.79 -22.89
CA ASP A 68 19.20 -3.91 -21.43
C ASP A 68 18.19 -3.01 -20.66
N ILE A 69 17.18 -2.44 -21.34
CA ILE A 69 16.19 -1.57 -20.69
C ILE A 69 15.36 -2.33 -19.67
N ASP A 70 15.13 -3.61 -19.87
CA ASP A 70 14.31 -4.46 -19.00
C ASP A 70 14.88 -4.55 -17.56
N GLU A 71 16.19 -4.38 -17.38
CA GLU A 71 16.84 -4.32 -16.07
C GLU A 71 16.43 -3.07 -15.25
N TYR A 72 15.94 -2.03 -15.93
CA TYR A 72 15.58 -0.75 -15.32
C TYR A 72 14.08 -0.49 -15.30
N LEU A 73 13.29 -1.35 -15.96
CA LEU A 73 11.85 -1.26 -15.85
C LEU A 73 11.38 -1.81 -14.50
N PRO A 74 10.35 -1.19 -13.89
CA PRO A 74 9.74 -1.75 -12.70
C PRO A 74 9.24 -3.17 -13.02
N MET A 75 9.57 -4.11 -12.16
CA MET A 75 9.02 -5.46 -12.26
C MET A 75 7.51 -5.41 -11.98
N ASP A 76 6.73 -6.18 -12.72
CA ASP A 76 5.32 -6.39 -12.41
C ASP A 76 5.22 -7.34 -11.20
N ILE A 77 5.22 -6.73 -10.02
CA ILE A 77 5.22 -7.43 -8.75
C ILE A 77 3.86 -7.23 -8.08
N SER A 78 3.23 -8.31 -7.68
CA SER A 78 2.09 -8.31 -6.77
C SER A 78 2.53 -8.58 -5.33
N LEU A 79 1.86 -7.93 -4.37
CA LEU A 79 2.11 -8.10 -2.95
C LEU A 79 0.91 -8.78 -2.29
N LEU A 80 1.17 -9.89 -1.62
CA LEU A 80 0.20 -10.57 -0.75
C LEU A 80 0.59 -10.31 0.69
N ILE A 81 -0.38 -9.89 1.50
CA ILE A 81 -0.21 -9.63 2.92
C ILE A 81 -0.99 -10.67 3.71
N TYR A 82 -0.28 -11.45 4.52
CA TYR A 82 -0.90 -12.40 5.44
C TYR A 82 -0.88 -11.83 6.84
N VAL A 83 -2.06 -11.73 7.45
CA VAL A 83 -2.25 -11.17 8.79
C VAL A 83 -2.81 -12.24 9.69
N ASP A 84 -2.09 -12.53 10.77
CA ASP A 84 -2.45 -13.56 11.74
C ASP A 84 -2.38 -13.04 13.17
N LEU A 85 -3.13 -13.67 14.06
CA LEU A 85 -3.12 -13.39 15.50
C LEU A 85 -2.63 -14.65 16.23
N ASN A 86 -1.48 -14.54 16.90
CA ASN A 86 -0.94 -15.67 17.64
C ASN A 86 -1.68 -15.91 18.97
N ASN A 87 -1.37 -17.02 19.65
CA ASN A 87 -1.98 -17.40 20.91
C ASN A 87 -1.74 -16.40 22.07
N ASN A 88 -0.80 -15.49 21.92
CA ASN A 88 -0.50 -14.42 22.88
C ASN A 88 -1.25 -13.12 22.58
N ASN A 89 -2.18 -13.14 21.63
CA ASN A 89 -2.85 -11.96 21.07
C ASN A 89 -1.89 -10.93 20.44
N GLU A 90 -0.78 -11.38 19.89
CA GLU A 90 0.13 -10.54 19.12
C GLU A 90 -0.21 -10.68 17.63
N LEU A 91 -0.35 -9.53 16.96
CA LEU A 91 -0.57 -9.51 15.51
C LEU A 91 0.75 -9.74 14.79
N SER A 92 0.76 -10.64 13.83
CA SER A 92 1.88 -10.87 12.91
C SER A 92 1.45 -10.62 11.47
N VAL A 93 2.34 -9.97 10.69
CA VAL A 93 2.10 -9.69 9.28
C VAL A 93 3.28 -10.19 8.47
N THR A 94 2.99 -11.08 7.51
CA THR A 94 3.96 -11.63 6.56
C THR A 94 3.69 -11.10 5.17
N LEU A 95 4.76 -10.76 4.45
CA LEU A 95 4.70 -10.28 3.07
C LEU A 95 5.18 -11.36 2.11
N ASP A 96 4.43 -11.58 1.03
CA ASP A 96 4.80 -12.48 -0.06
C ASP A 96 4.77 -11.70 -1.37
N TYR A 97 5.93 -11.57 -2.00
CA TYR A 97 6.10 -10.88 -3.28
C TYR A 97 6.02 -11.89 -4.41
N ARG A 98 5.20 -11.62 -5.40
CA ARG A 98 5.01 -12.51 -6.55
C ARG A 98 5.25 -11.81 -7.86
N ASP A 99 5.86 -12.54 -8.80
CA ASP A 99 6.03 -12.10 -10.18
C ASP A 99 4.69 -12.15 -10.96
N ASP A 100 4.73 -11.73 -12.21
CA ASP A 100 3.60 -11.76 -13.17
C ASP A 100 3.04 -13.17 -13.43
N GLN A 101 3.84 -14.21 -13.15
CA GLN A 101 3.44 -15.62 -13.28
C GLN A 101 2.89 -16.20 -11.96
N GLY A 102 2.92 -15.42 -10.89
CA GLY A 102 2.45 -15.80 -9.56
C GLY A 102 3.46 -16.61 -8.74
N ASN A 103 4.74 -16.66 -9.16
CA ASN A 103 5.79 -17.31 -8.37
C ASN A 103 6.29 -16.38 -7.28
N THR A 104 6.58 -16.94 -6.09
CA THR A 104 7.16 -16.18 -4.98
C THR A 104 8.58 -15.71 -5.33
N ILE A 105 8.83 -14.43 -5.15
CA ILE A 105 10.15 -13.84 -5.31
C ILE A 105 10.89 -13.99 -3.98
N LEU A 106 11.95 -14.81 -3.99
CA LEU A 106 12.74 -15.14 -2.79
C LEU A 106 13.85 -14.12 -2.48
N GLU A 107 14.00 -13.11 -3.33
CA GLU A 107 15.01 -12.06 -3.13
C GLU A 107 14.63 -11.15 -1.96
N ASN A 108 15.66 -10.59 -1.30
CA ASN A 108 15.43 -9.65 -0.21
C ASN A 108 14.68 -8.42 -0.75
N PRO A 109 13.51 -8.07 -0.23
CA PRO A 109 12.73 -6.93 -0.71
C PRO A 109 13.49 -5.60 -0.73
N LYS A 110 14.55 -5.48 0.08
CA LYS A 110 15.42 -4.29 0.11
C LYS A 110 16.25 -4.12 -1.17
N ASP A 111 16.47 -5.20 -1.90
CA ASP A 111 17.26 -5.22 -3.14
C ASP A 111 16.37 -5.09 -4.40
N LEU A 112 15.04 -5.17 -4.23
CA LEU A 112 14.08 -5.02 -5.31
C LEU A 112 13.70 -3.55 -5.52
N VAL A 113 13.66 -3.13 -6.78
CA VAL A 113 13.03 -1.85 -7.16
C VAL A 113 11.52 -2.07 -7.19
N LEU A 114 10.88 -1.85 -6.05
CA LEU A 114 9.43 -2.00 -5.93
C LEU A 114 8.70 -0.87 -6.66
N PRO A 115 7.57 -1.17 -7.34
CA PRO A 115 6.65 -0.16 -7.85
C PRO A 115 6.25 0.84 -6.75
N LEU A 116 6.07 2.11 -7.12
CA LEU A 116 5.77 3.19 -6.18
C LEU A 116 4.56 2.90 -5.28
N LYS A 117 3.57 2.24 -5.86
CA LYS A 117 2.36 1.79 -5.18
C LYS A 117 2.68 0.83 -4.02
N LEU A 118 3.50 -0.18 -4.24
CA LEU A 118 3.90 -1.15 -3.22
C LEU A 118 4.82 -0.53 -2.16
N ASP A 119 5.68 0.40 -2.56
CA ASP A 119 6.50 1.16 -1.61
C ASP A 119 5.63 1.93 -0.60
N GLY A 120 4.54 2.54 -1.06
CA GLY A 120 3.55 3.20 -0.20
C GLY A 120 2.89 2.25 0.81
N VAL A 121 2.59 1.01 0.40
CA VAL A 121 2.08 -0.04 1.29
C VAL A 121 3.12 -0.38 2.37
N ILE A 122 4.38 -0.63 1.97
CA ILE A 122 5.46 -0.95 2.90
C ILE A 122 5.70 0.17 3.91
N GLN A 123 5.76 1.42 3.45
CA GLN A 123 5.90 2.58 4.35
C GLN A 123 4.73 2.69 5.34
N THR A 124 3.52 2.36 4.90
CA THR A 124 2.36 2.34 5.79
C THR A 124 2.50 1.25 6.84
N LEU A 125 2.89 0.03 6.46
CA LEU A 125 3.13 -1.05 7.42
C LEU A 125 4.22 -0.68 8.44
N GLN A 126 5.35 -0.17 8.00
CA GLN A 126 6.48 0.25 8.85
C GLN A 126 6.13 1.36 9.84
N LYS A 127 5.11 2.17 9.54
CA LYS A 127 4.64 3.22 10.44
C LYS A 127 3.89 2.68 11.65
N TYR A 128 3.19 1.55 11.49
CA TYR A 128 2.32 0.98 12.52
C TYR A 128 2.88 -0.27 13.17
N LEU A 129 3.77 -0.99 12.50
CA LEU A 129 4.25 -2.30 12.89
C LEU A 129 5.77 -2.28 13.11
N GLU A 130 6.25 -3.13 14.02
CA GLU A 130 7.67 -3.37 14.26
C GLU A 130 8.16 -4.52 13.39
N TYR A 131 9.26 -4.31 12.65
CA TYR A 131 9.85 -5.33 11.79
C TYR A 131 10.91 -6.13 12.54
N ASP A 132 10.77 -7.44 12.59
CA ASP A 132 11.77 -8.36 13.11
C ASP A 132 12.61 -8.95 11.97
N GLU A 133 13.91 -8.64 11.96
CA GLU A 133 14.85 -9.10 10.94
C GLU A 133 15.11 -10.61 10.98
N ILE A 134 14.91 -11.27 12.14
CA ILE A 134 15.15 -12.70 12.30
C ILE A 134 14.03 -13.51 11.67
N THR A 135 12.79 -13.15 11.96
CA THR A 135 11.59 -13.83 11.42
C THR A 135 11.17 -13.29 10.06
N GLN A 136 11.69 -12.12 9.65
CA GLN A 136 11.28 -11.37 8.46
C GLN A 136 9.78 -11.03 8.44
N MET A 137 9.22 -10.80 9.63
CA MET A 137 7.80 -10.50 9.83
C MET A 137 7.64 -9.15 10.54
N TYR A 138 6.46 -8.59 10.39
CA TYR A 138 6.05 -7.41 11.14
C TYR A 138 5.16 -7.81 12.30
N TYR A 139 5.27 -7.10 13.43
CA TYR A 139 4.53 -7.39 14.66
C TYR A 139 3.84 -6.16 15.24
N LEU A 140 2.74 -6.39 15.95
CA LEU A 140 2.04 -5.40 16.77
C LEU A 140 1.55 -6.08 18.05
N TYR A 141 1.84 -5.46 19.19
CA TYR A 141 1.65 -6.10 20.50
C TYR A 141 0.52 -5.47 21.32
N ASN A 142 0.18 -4.20 21.08
CA ASN A 142 -0.82 -3.48 21.86
C ASN A 142 -2.22 -3.77 21.30
N GLU A 143 -3.16 -4.17 22.17
CA GLU A 143 -4.52 -4.58 21.77
C GLU A 143 -5.31 -3.43 21.09
N GLU A 144 -5.19 -2.19 21.61
CA GLU A 144 -5.87 -1.02 21.03
C GLU A 144 -5.31 -0.70 19.65
N ASP A 145 -3.98 -0.78 19.49
CA ASP A 145 -3.30 -0.52 18.22
C ASP A 145 -3.61 -1.63 17.20
N ILE A 146 -3.70 -2.90 17.64
CA ILE A 146 -4.13 -4.04 16.81
C ILE A 146 -5.55 -3.80 16.28
N TYR A 147 -6.47 -3.40 17.15
CA TYR A 147 -7.83 -3.12 16.74
C TYR A 147 -7.89 -1.96 15.73
N ASP A 148 -7.17 -0.87 15.97
CA ASP A 148 -7.10 0.27 15.03
C ASP A 148 -6.47 -0.12 13.69
N PHE A 149 -5.40 -0.91 13.72
CA PHE A 149 -4.75 -1.42 12.52
C PHE A 149 -5.70 -2.27 11.67
N ILE A 150 -6.39 -3.25 12.29
CA ILE A 150 -7.31 -4.15 11.57
C ILE A 150 -8.53 -3.39 11.01
N THR A 151 -9.06 -2.40 11.76
CA THR A 151 -10.32 -1.74 11.38
C THR A 151 -10.15 -0.54 10.47
N ARG A 152 -9.00 0.13 10.49
CA ARG A 152 -8.75 1.36 9.73
C ARG A 152 -7.62 1.25 8.74
N VAL A 153 -6.46 0.74 9.17
CA VAL A 153 -5.25 0.74 8.33
C VAL A 153 -5.35 -0.36 7.28
N LEU A 154 -5.60 -1.59 7.69
CA LEU A 154 -5.64 -2.75 6.81
C LEU A 154 -6.65 -2.60 5.65
N PRO A 155 -7.89 -2.13 5.87
CA PRO A 155 -8.82 -1.89 4.78
C PRO A 155 -8.38 -0.84 3.76
N SER A 156 -7.55 0.13 4.17
CA SER A 156 -7.03 1.16 3.26
C SER A 156 -6.02 0.62 2.25
N LEU A 157 -5.41 -0.54 2.54
CA LEU A 157 -4.40 -1.18 1.68
C LEU A 157 -5.02 -2.11 0.63
N ASN A 158 -6.31 -2.47 0.74
CA ASN A 158 -6.99 -3.42 -0.16
C ASN A 158 -6.97 -3.06 -1.66
N ASN A 159 -6.78 -1.78 -1.97
CA ASN A 159 -6.72 -1.33 -3.37
C ASN A 159 -5.34 -1.56 -4.01
N ASP A 160 -4.32 -1.80 -3.19
CA ASP A 160 -2.93 -1.80 -3.61
C ASP A 160 -2.26 -3.17 -3.48
N CYS A 161 -2.85 -4.08 -2.72
CA CYS A 161 -2.35 -5.44 -2.48
C CYS A 161 -3.48 -6.40 -2.13
N GLU A 162 -3.20 -7.70 -2.18
CA GLU A 162 -4.11 -8.75 -1.73
C GLU A 162 -3.88 -9.03 -0.24
N ILE A 163 -4.96 -9.04 0.56
CA ILE A 163 -4.89 -9.22 2.01
C ILE A 163 -5.62 -10.48 2.43
N TYR A 164 -4.90 -11.35 3.14
CA TYR A 164 -5.40 -12.58 3.73
C TYR A 164 -5.35 -12.47 5.24
N ILE A 165 -6.50 -12.58 5.89
CA ILE A 165 -6.64 -12.50 7.36
C ILE A 165 -7.07 -13.84 7.92
N SER A 166 -6.53 -14.23 9.09
CA SER A 166 -6.88 -15.47 9.77
C SER A 166 -8.32 -15.46 10.28
N GLU A 167 -8.85 -16.62 10.61
CA GLU A 167 -10.22 -16.76 11.13
C GLU A 167 -10.37 -16.12 12.50
N GLU A 168 -9.33 -16.09 13.32
CA GLU A 168 -9.27 -15.42 14.62
C GLU A 168 -9.56 -13.93 14.47
N ILE A 169 -8.91 -13.28 13.51
CA ILE A 169 -9.11 -11.84 13.22
C ILE A 169 -10.53 -11.59 12.67
N LYS A 170 -11.03 -12.47 11.81
CA LYS A 170 -12.40 -12.35 11.27
C LYS A 170 -13.45 -12.43 12.38
N GLN A 171 -13.17 -13.20 13.43
CA GLN A 171 -14.09 -13.32 14.58
C GLN A 171 -14.05 -12.08 15.48
N MET A 172 -12.89 -11.42 15.62
CA MET A 172 -12.79 -10.17 16.39
C MET A 172 -13.67 -9.04 15.82
N ASN A 173 -13.82 -9.00 14.49
CA ASN A 173 -14.62 -7.98 13.81
C ASN A 173 -16.14 -8.26 13.80
N LYS A 174 -16.58 -9.40 14.33
CA LYS A 174 -18.01 -9.68 14.46
C LYS A 174 -18.57 -8.92 15.66
N PRO A 175 -19.61 -8.09 15.47
CA PRO A 175 -20.25 -7.41 16.59
C PRO A 175 -20.80 -8.47 17.57
N LYS A 176 -20.25 -8.50 18.78
CA LYS A 176 -20.80 -9.33 19.85
C LYS A 176 -22.03 -8.65 20.42
N ASN A 177 -23.15 -9.34 20.49
CA ASN A 177 -24.34 -8.86 21.19
C ASN A 177 -24.05 -8.81 22.69
N MET A 178 -23.91 -7.60 23.22
CA MET A 178 -23.72 -7.39 24.66
C MET A 178 -25.09 -7.18 25.31
N LYS A 179 -25.47 -8.05 26.25
CA LYS A 179 -26.62 -7.85 27.09
C LYS A 179 -26.18 -7.13 28.37
N LEU A 180 -26.74 -5.94 28.62
CA LEU A 180 -26.54 -5.19 29.87
C LEU A 180 -27.67 -5.52 30.84
N ASN A 181 -27.33 -6.04 32.02
CA ASN A 181 -28.26 -6.12 33.13
C ASN A 181 -28.12 -4.87 33.99
N ILE A 182 -29.18 -4.08 34.04
CA ILE A 182 -29.23 -2.88 34.85
C ILE A 182 -30.10 -3.16 36.08
N GLY A 183 -29.45 -3.26 37.23
CA GLY A 183 -30.14 -3.34 38.52
C GLY A 183 -30.35 -1.93 39.09
N VAL A 184 -31.60 -1.61 39.45
CA VAL A 184 -31.91 -0.32 40.06
C VAL A 184 -32.46 -0.56 41.49
N ARG A 185 -31.84 0.06 42.49
CA ARG A 185 -32.27 -0.03 43.91
C ARG A 185 -32.42 1.35 44.50
N LEU A 186 -33.47 1.53 45.30
CA LEU A 186 -33.61 2.70 46.13
C LEU A 186 -33.02 2.41 47.52
N GLN A 187 -32.02 3.16 47.93
CA GLN A 187 -31.39 3.02 49.26
C GLN A 187 -31.18 4.40 49.87
N ASN A 188 -31.80 4.66 51.03
CA ASN A 188 -31.69 5.94 51.75
C ASN A 188 -32.00 7.18 50.87
N ASP A 189 -33.12 7.15 50.17
CA ASP A 189 -33.58 8.17 49.22
C ASP A 189 -32.60 8.44 48.02
N LEU A 190 -31.61 7.56 47.83
CA LEU A 190 -30.70 7.61 46.71
C LEU A 190 -30.96 6.43 45.75
N LEU A 191 -30.98 6.72 44.47
CA LEU A 191 -31.07 5.71 43.40
C LEU A 191 -29.69 5.12 43.17
N LYS A 192 -29.50 3.84 43.49
CA LYS A 192 -28.30 3.09 43.16
C LYS A 192 -28.53 2.29 41.88
N ILE A 193 -27.69 2.51 40.88
CA ILE A 193 -27.72 1.80 39.60
C ILE A 193 -26.51 0.86 39.56
N ASP A 194 -26.77 -0.43 39.48
CA ASP A 194 -25.75 -1.47 39.29
C ASP A 194 -25.81 -1.91 37.81
N ILE A 195 -24.70 -1.76 37.09
CA ILE A 195 -24.59 -2.17 35.67
C ILE A 195 -23.65 -3.38 35.60
N ASN A 196 -24.17 -4.50 35.16
CA ASN A 196 -23.38 -5.71 34.93
C ASN A 196 -23.46 -6.10 33.44
N SER A 197 -22.30 -6.27 32.79
CA SER A 197 -22.24 -6.83 31.44
C SER A 197 -22.29 -8.36 31.50
N ILE A 198 -23.14 -8.96 30.72
CA ILE A 198 -23.14 -10.41 30.47
C ILE A 198 -22.67 -10.60 29.02
N ASN A 199 -21.50 -11.20 28.82
CA ASN A 199 -21.11 -11.68 27.51
C ASN A 199 -22.02 -12.86 27.18
N VAL A 200 -22.76 -12.76 26.09
CA VAL A 200 -23.51 -13.89 25.52
C VAL A 200 -22.65 -14.44 24.40
N ASP A 201 -22.07 -15.60 24.62
CA ASP A 201 -21.34 -16.38 23.60
C ASP A 201 -22.23 -16.70 22.40
#